data_fdda0048682823dc2610773f342457b8
#
_entry.id   fdda0048682823dc2610773f342457b8
#
_cell.length_a   1.000
_cell.length_b   1.000
_cell.length_c   1.000
_cell.angle_alpha   90.00
_cell.angle_beta   90.00
_cell.angle_gamma   90.00
#
_symmetry.space_group_name_H-M   'P 1'
#
loop_
_entity.id
_entity.type
_entity.pdbx_description
1 polymer ?
#
loop_
_entity_poly.entity_id
_entity_poly.type
_entity_poly.pdbx_seq_one_letter_code
_entity_poly.pdbx_strand_id
1 'polypeptide(L)'
;MEQELSNEDQIDELNTRVLTYLAPSKISGIGVFALRDLFCGGKLYADYTPTIYSLPYSSFGKLFPEVREYLISRWPRVITGSKFAYPTDRLQAHMNHHSDASYDAINDWLLRDVKKDEEITEDYKKIEGWQLAFPFLVEVAPQDVV
;
A
#
# COMPACT_ATOMS: atom_id res chain seq x y z
N MET A 1 7.73 28.40 -10.44
CA MET A 1 8.81 28.78 -9.49
C MET A 1 8.50 28.15 -8.14
N GLU A 2 9.39 27.27 -7.69
CA GLU A 2 9.23 26.67 -6.37
C GLU A 2 9.41 27.74 -5.30
N GLN A 3 8.45 27.84 -4.40
CA GLN A 3 8.60 28.67 -3.21
C GLN A 3 9.43 27.93 -2.18
N GLU A 4 10.54 28.51 -1.77
CA GLU A 4 11.26 27.97 -0.62
C GLU A 4 10.44 28.18 0.66
N LEU A 5 10.22 27.09 1.37
CA LEU A 5 9.59 27.15 2.67
C LEU A 5 10.58 27.70 3.70
N SER A 6 10.08 28.42 4.71
CA SER A 6 10.87 28.76 5.88
C SER A 6 11.32 27.52 6.62
N ASN A 7 12.34 27.63 7.46
CA ASN A 7 12.78 26.49 8.28
C ASN A 7 11.66 25.98 9.17
N GLU A 8 10.86 26.86 9.75
CA GLU A 8 9.75 26.49 10.60
C GLU A 8 8.68 25.72 9.83
N ASP A 9 8.33 26.18 8.61
CA ASP A 9 7.37 25.50 7.76
C ASP A 9 7.88 24.13 7.30
N GLN A 10 9.16 23.99 7.01
CA GLN A 10 9.76 22.71 6.64
C GLN A 10 9.69 21.73 7.81
N ILE A 11 9.95 22.17 9.02
CA ILE A 11 9.86 21.35 10.24
C ILE A 11 8.42 20.89 10.43
N ASP A 12 7.46 21.79 10.31
CA ASP A 12 6.04 21.46 10.47
C ASP A 12 5.59 20.45 9.41
N GLU A 13 6.00 20.60 8.16
CA GLU A 13 5.69 19.64 7.11
C GLU A 13 6.29 18.27 7.38
N LEU A 14 7.57 18.20 7.76
CA LEU A 14 8.22 16.94 8.06
C LEU A 14 7.54 16.23 9.24
N ASN A 15 7.21 16.96 10.29
CA ASN A 15 6.50 16.42 11.44
C ASN A 15 5.12 15.88 11.08
N THR A 16 4.48 16.45 10.07
CA THR A 16 3.14 16.05 9.64
C THR A 16 3.17 14.91 8.63
N ARG A 17 4.22 14.82 7.81
CA ARG A 17 4.30 13.87 6.69
C ARG A 17 5.10 12.61 7.02
N VAL A 18 6.10 12.70 7.90
CA VAL A 18 6.93 11.55 8.25
C VAL A 18 6.25 10.79 9.38
N LEU A 19 5.42 9.83 9.01
CA LEU A 19 4.52 9.13 9.93
C LEU A 19 4.86 7.65 10.10
N THR A 20 5.64 7.08 9.17
CA THR A 20 5.89 5.63 9.11
C THR A 20 7.35 5.33 8.81
N TYR A 21 7.76 4.09 9.11
CA TYR A 21 9.09 3.58 8.76
C TYR A 21 8.99 2.10 8.38
N LEU A 22 10.03 1.59 7.72
CA LEU A 22 10.13 0.17 7.35
C LEU A 22 10.97 -0.59 8.36
N ALA A 23 10.52 -1.79 8.71
CA ALA A 23 11.23 -2.68 9.61
C ALA A 23 10.85 -4.13 9.33
N PRO A 24 11.62 -5.12 9.83
CA PRO A 24 11.22 -6.52 9.71
C PRO A 24 9.86 -6.76 10.35
N SER A 25 9.00 -7.50 9.65
CA SER A 25 7.63 -7.79 10.05
C SER A 25 7.50 -9.19 10.62
N LYS A 26 6.65 -9.37 11.62
CA LYS A 26 6.26 -10.70 12.13
C LYS A 26 5.30 -11.40 11.17
N ILE A 27 4.67 -10.66 10.25
CA ILE A 27 3.73 -11.23 9.28
C ILE A 27 4.49 -11.79 8.09
N SER A 28 5.27 -10.96 7.41
CA SER A 28 6.04 -11.36 6.24
C SER A 28 7.09 -10.30 5.92
N GLY A 29 8.33 -10.72 5.73
CA GLY A 29 9.43 -9.88 5.25
C GLY A 29 9.56 -8.54 5.96
N ILE A 30 9.40 -7.46 5.19
CA ILE A 30 9.42 -6.08 5.67
C ILE A 30 7.98 -5.59 5.80
N GLY A 31 7.70 -4.81 6.83
CA GLY A 31 6.41 -4.17 7.03
C GLY A 31 6.54 -2.66 7.25
N VAL A 32 5.40 -2.00 7.33
CA VAL A 32 5.27 -0.57 7.59
C VAL A 32 4.83 -0.37 9.03
N PHE A 33 5.55 0.45 9.77
CA PHE A 33 5.32 0.67 11.21
C PHE A 33 5.07 2.14 11.50
N ALA A 34 4.25 2.40 12.52
CA ALA A 34 3.98 3.77 12.94
C ALA A 34 5.19 4.37 13.64
N LEU A 35 5.63 5.55 13.20
CA LEU A 35 6.75 6.26 13.79
C LEU A 35 6.37 6.90 15.13
N ARG A 36 5.08 7.18 15.31
CA ARG A 36 4.48 7.76 16.51
C ARG A 36 3.04 7.30 16.62
N ASP A 37 2.35 7.67 17.68
CA ASP A 37 0.90 7.41 17.79
C ASP A 37 0.16 8.11 16.67
N LEU A 38 -0.67 7.36 15.95
CA LEU A 38 -1.50 7.84 14.86
C LEU A 38 -2.97 7.59 15.20
N PHE A 39 -3.85 8.43 14.67
CA PHE A 39 -5.26 8.41 15.07
C PHE A 39 -6.19 8.03 13.93
N CYS A 40 -7.29 7.37 14.28
CA CYS A 40 -8.34 6.97 13.35
C CYS A 40 -8.77 8.15 12.47
N GLY A 41 -8.92 7.90 11.19
CA GLY A 41 -9.27 8.93 10.20
C GLY A 41 -8.09 9.73 9.66
N GLY A 42 -6.91 9.59 10.26
CA GLY A 42 -5.68 10.25 9.77
C GLY A 42 -5.21 9.67 8.45
N LYS A 43 -4.66 10.52 7.60
CA LYS A 43 -4.09 10.12 6.30
C LYS A 43 -2.59 9.90 6.43
N LEU A 44 -2.06 8.91 5.69
CA LEU A 44 -0.63 8.64 5.67
C LEU A 44 0.08 9.32 4.50
N TYR A 45 -0.61 9.52 3.37
CA TYR A 45 0.00 9.94 2.11
C TYR A 45 -0.78 11.06 1.41
N ALA A 46 -1.45 11.93 2.17
CA ALA A 46 -2.42 12.92 1.67
C ALA A 46 -1.91 13.80 0.52
N ASP A 47 -0.62 14.13 0.51
CA ASP A 47 -0.04 15.05 -0.47
C ASP A 47 0.73 14.34 -1.60
N TYR A 48 0.61 13.03 -1.69
CA TYR A 48 1.29 12.27 -2.73
C TYR A 48 0.50 12.31 -4.03
N THR A 49 1.14 12.79 -5.11
CA THR A 49 0.56 12.84 -6.45
C THR A 49 1.33 11.88 -7.37
N PRO A 50 0.91 10.63 -7.47
CA PRO A 50 1.62 9.65 -8.29
C PRO A 50 1.33 9.85 -9.78
N THR A 51 2.23 9.33 -10.64
CA THR A 51 1.91 9.13 -12.05
C THR A 51 0.93 7.97 -12.17
N ILE A 52 -0.20 8.22 -12.83
CA ILE A 52 -1.23 7.19 -13.01
C ILE A 52 -1.07 6.56 -14.38
N TYR A 53 -1.00 5.24 -14.41
CA TYR A 53 -0.95 4.44 -15.62
C TYR A 53 -2.31 3.79 -15.85
N SER A 54 -2.72 3.77 -17.11
CA SER A 54 -3.99 3.17 -17.55
C SER A 54 -3.71 2.28 -18.76
N LEU A 55 -2.81 1.31 -18.56
CA LEU A 55 -2.38 0.41 -19.61
C LEU A 55 -3.33 -0.80 -19.68
N PRO A 56 -3.92 -1.11 -20.85
CA PRO A 56 -4.71 -2.33 -20.99
C PRO A 56 -3.88 -3.58 -20.69
N TYR A 57 -4.47 -4.53 -19.98
CA TYR A 57 -3.76 -5.77 -19.65
C TYR A 57 -3.23 -6.49 -20.88
N SER A 58 -3.96 -6.41 -22.00
CA SER A 58 -3.52 -6.98 -23.29
C SER A 58 -2.18 -6.42 -23.79
N SER A 59 -1.79 -5.23 -23.34
CA SER A 59 -0.51 -4.62 -23.68
C SER A 59 0.65 -5.08 -22.78
N PHE A 60 0.37 -5.79 -21.70
CA PHE A 60 1.38 -6.21 -20.73
C PHE A 60 2.39 -7.21 -21.31
N GLY A 61 2.01 -7.92 -22.38
CA GLY A 61 2.96 -8.79 -23.08
C GLY A 61 4.15 -8.07 -23.71
N LYS A 62 4.05 -6.74 -23.89
CA LYS A 62 5.14 -5.90 -24.40
C LYS A 62 6.13 -5.46 -23.31
N LEU A 63 5.77 -5.63 -22.04
CA LEU A 63 6.67 -5.37 -20.93
C LEU A 63 7.70 -6.50 -20.83
N PHE A 64 8.85 -6.18 -20.27
CA PHE A 64 9.80 -7.25 -19.90
C PHE A 64 9.12 -8.20 -18.92
N PRO A 65 9.34 -9.51 -19.02
CA PRO A 65 8.67 -10.47 -18.14
C PRO A 65 8.82 -10.16 -16.65
N GLU A 66 10.00 -9.76 -16.22
CA GLU A 66 10.29 -9.41 -14.83
C GLU A 66 9.52 -8.17 -14.38
N VAL A 67 9.32 -7.20 -15.26
CA VAL A 67 8.54 -5.99 -14.97
C VAL A 67 7.06 -6.35 -14.83
N ARG A 68 6.55 -7.13 -15.78
CA ARG A 68 5.15 -7.58 -15.76
C ARG A 68 4.81 -8.35 -14.50
N GLU A 69 5.64 -9.33 -14.15
CA GLU A 69 5.44 -10.17 -12.97
C GLU A 69 5.48 -9.33 -11.69
N TYR A 70 6.40 -8.40 -11.61
CA TYR A 70 6.50 -7.51 -10.47
C TYR A 70 5.25 -6.64 -10.31
N LEU A 71 4.78 -6.02 -11.39
CA LEU A 71 3.58 -5.19 -11.36
C LEU A 71 2.34 -5.99 -10.94
N ILE A 72 2.16 -7.18 -11.50
CA ILE A 72 1.03 -8.05 -11.16
C ILE A 72 1.07 -8.42 -9.67
N SER A 73 2.25 -8.69 -9.12
CA SER A 73 2.39 -9.07 -7.71
C SER A 73 2.13 -7.92 -6.74
N ARG A 74 2.34 -6.67 -7.18
CA ARG A 74 2.20 -5.48 -6.32
C ARG A 74 0.90 -4.72 -6.57
N TRP A 75 0.41 -4.75 -7.81
CA TRP A 75 -0.80 -4.05 -8.21
C TRP A 75 -1.74 -5.00 -8.95
N PRO A 76 -2.51 -5.82 -8.21
CA PRO A 76 -3.43 -6.77 -8.85
C PRO A 76 -4.39 -6.13 -9.85
N ARG A 77 -4.66 -4.84 -9.71
CA ARG A 77 -5.52 -4.09 -10.62
C ARG A 77 -5.05 -4.12 -12.07
N VAL A 78 -3.75 -4.34 -12.31
CA VAL A 78 -3.25 -4.45 -13.68
C VAL A 78 -3.87 -5.64 -14.43
N ILE A 79 -4.25 -6.68 -13.70
CA ILE A 79 -4.89 -7.88 -14.28
C ILE A 79 -6.25 -7.55 -14.88
N THR A 80 -6.97 -6.61 -14.26
CA THR A 80 -8.28 -6.16 -14.73
C THR A 80 -8.19 -4.99 -15.70
N GLY A 81 -6.99 -4.45 -15.95
CA GLY A 81 -6.78 -3.27 -16.77
C GLY A 81 -7.16 -1.97 -16.09
N SER A 82 -7.32 -1.98 -14.77
CA SER A 82 -7.63 -0.79 -13.99
C SER A 82 -6.43 0.15 -13.87
N LYS A 83 -6.70 1.40 -13.52
CA LYS A 83 -5.65 2.40 -13.32
C LYS A 83 -4.82 2.06 -12.09
N PHE A 84 -3.52 2.26 -12.20
CA PHE A 84 -2.58 2.05 -11.09
C PHE A 84 -1.52 3.13 -11.06
N ALA A 85 -0.90 3.29 -9.90
CA ALA A 85 0.13 4.29 -9.68
C ALA A 85 1.51 3.64 -9.54
N TYR A 86 2.49 4.24 -10.16
CA TYR A 86 3.91 3.89 -10.05
C TYR A 86 4.72 5.19 -10.16
N PRO A 87 5.85 5.36 -9.57
CA PRO A 87 6.67 4.38 -8.86
C PRO A 87 6.19 4.12 -7.43
N THR A 88 6.73 3.06 -6.86
CA THR A 88 6.43 2.59 -5.52
C THR A 88 7.45 3.02 -4.49
N ASP A 89 7.92 4.22 -4.59
CA ASP A 89 8.64 4.83 -3.49
C ASP A 89 7.72 5.12 -2.28
N ARG A 90 6.42 4.87 -2.44
CA ARG A 90 5.47 4.89 -1.33
C ARG A 90 5.70 3.69 -0.42
N LEU A 91 5.86 3.95 0.86
CA LEU A 91 6.01 2.90 1.87
C LEU A 91 4.82 1.94 1.89
N GLN A 92 3.64 2.41 1.50
CA GLN A 92 2.42 1.62 1.36
C GLN A 92 2.62 0.33 0.54
N ALA A 93 3.52 0.34 -0.45
CA ALA A 93 3.80 -0.84 -1.28
C ALA A 93 4.35 -2.02 -0.47
N HIS A 94 4.90 -1.77 0.72
CA HIS A 94 5.45 -2.79 1.61
C HIS A 94 4.51 -3.16 2.75
N MET A 95 3.28 -2.61 2.74
CA MET A 95 2.30 -2.88 3.78
C MET A 95 1.77 -4.31 3.65
N ASN A 96 1.83 -5.05 4.75
CA ASN A 96 1.38 -6.44 4.79
C ASN A 96 -0.14 -6.54 4.93
N HIS A 97 -0.67 -7.72 4.59
CA HIS A 97 -2.08 -8.03 4.70
C HIS A 97 -2.47 -8.45 6.12
N HIS A 98 -3.62 -7.97 6.56
CA HIS A 98 -4.34 -8.49 7.72
C HIS A 98 -5.82 -8.31 7.50
N SER A 99 -6.64 -9.32 7.84
CA SER A 99 -8.10 -9.25 7.68
C SER A 99 -8.72 -8.17 8.58
N ASP A 100 -8.10 -7.92 9.73
CA ASP A 100 -8.47 -6.83 10.64
C ASP A 100 -7.45 -5.69 10.45
N ALA A 101 -7.47 -5.10 9.26
CA ALA A 101 -6.52 -4.08 8.86
C ALA A 101 -6.71 -2.77 9.62
N SER A 102 -5.61 -2.06 9.85
CA SER A 102 -5.64 -0.74 10.48
C SER A 102 -5.71 0.42 9.49
N TYR A 103 -5.52 0.15 8.19
CA TYR A 103 -5.41 1.16 7.16
C TYR A 103 -6.26 0.82 5.94
N ASP A 104 -6.98 1.83 5.43
CA ASP A 104 -7.71 1.76 4.15
C ASP A 104 -6.82 2.31 3.05
N ALA A 105 -6.24 1.43 2.25
CA ALA A 105 -5.32 1.80 1.17
C ALA A 105 -6.00 2.45 -0.02
N ILE A 106 -7.32 2.29 -0.16
CA ILE A 106 -8.08 2.86 -1.27
C ILE A 106 -8.35 4.34 -1.02
N ASN A 107 -8.75 4.68 0.21
CA ASN A 107 -9.14 6.03 0.59
C ASN A 107 -8.05 6.82 1.32
N ASP A 108 -6.94 6.17 1.67
CA ASP A 108 -5.83 6.74 2.44
C ASP A 108 -6.29 7.30 3.78
N TRP A 109 -6.79 6.44 4.66
CA TRP A 109 -7.01 6.81 6.06
C TRP A 109 -6.89 5.61 7.00
N LEU A 110 -6.56 5.90 8.26
CA LEU A 110 -6.52 4.90 9.31
C LEU A 110 -7.93 4.53 9.76
N LEU A 111 -8.18 3.23 9.87
CA LEU A 111 -9.47 2.67 10.31
C LEU A 111 -9.62 2.67 11.83
N ARG A 112 -8.51 2.79 12.55
CA ARG A 112 -8.47 2.87 14.00
C ARG A 112 -7.20 3.57 14.45
N ASP A 113 -7.07 3.85 15.75
CA ASP A 113 -5.84 4.36 16.32
C ASP A 113 -4.73 3.32 16.21
N VAL A 114 -3.53 3.75 15.91
CA VAL A 114 -2.33 2.93 15.81
C VAL A 114 -1.28 3.52 16.75
N LYS A 115 -0.70 2.68 17.58
CA LYS A 115 0.34 3.11 18.52
C LYS A 115 1.70 3.14 17.85
N LYS A 116 2.59 3.97 18.38
CA LYS A 116 3.99 4.00 17.98
C LYS A 116 4.56 2.58 17.95
N ASP A 117 5.29 2.27 16.86
CA ASP A 117 5.94 0.97 16.61
C ASP A 117 4.98 -0.19 16.36
N GLU A 118 3.67 0.05 16.23
CA GLU A 118 2.72 -0.93 15.78
C GLU A 118 2.79 -1.08 14.27
N GLU A 119 2.71 -2.31 13.75
CA GLU A 119 2.68 -2.53 12.31
C GLU A 119 1.33 -2.08 11.74
N ILE A 120 1.41 -1.32 10.64
CA ILE A 120 0.23 -0.86 9.89
C ILE A 120 -0.03 -1.85 8.78
N THR A 121 -1.26 -2.33 8.67
CA THR A 121 -1.66 -3.36 7.69
C THR A 121 -2.85 -2.91 6.87
N GLU A 122 -2.95 -3.45 5.66
CA GLU A 122 -4.10 -3.26 4.78
C GLU A 122 -4.78 -4.61 4.49
N ASP A 123 -6.01 -4.57 4.03
CA ASP A 123 -6.73 -5.77 3.62
C ASP A 123 -6.61 -5.93 2.09
N TYR A 124 -5.80 -6.89 1.65
CA TYR A 124 -5.60 -7.15 0.22
C TYR A 124 -6.89 -7.54 -0.50
N LYS A 125 -7.87 -8.09 0.22
CA LYS A 125 -9.18 -8.44 -0.36
C LYS A 125 -10.02 -7.22 -0.77
N LYS A 126 -9.61 -6.01 -0.38
CA LYS A 126 -10.23 -4.76 -0.87
C LYS A 126 -9.68 -4.35 -2.24
N ILE A 127 -8.63 -5.01 -2.73
CA ILE A 127 -7.99 -4.68 -3.99
C ILE A 127 -8.66 -5.47 -5.09
N GLU A 128 -9.06 -4.81 -6.19
CA GLU A 128 -9.61 -5.47 -7.36
C GLU A 128 -8.59 -6.43 -7.96
N GLY A 129 -9.02 -7.66 -8.25
CA GLY A 129 -8.14 -8.69 -8.81
C GLY A 129 -7.32 -9.47 -7.77
N TRP A 130 -7.59 -9.30 -6.49
CA TRP A 130 -6.82 -9.95 -5.42
C TRP A 130 -6.79 -11.49 -5.52
N GLN A 131 -7.87 -12.11 -6.02
CA GLN A 131 -7.95 -13.57 -6.13
C GLN A 131 -6.86 -14.14 -7.03
N LEU A 132 -6.49 -13.41 -8.06
CA LEU A 132 -5.46 -13.84 -9.03
C LEU A 132 -4.05 -13.52 -8.53
N ALA A 133 -3.87 -12.36 -7.88
CA ALA A 133 -2.56 -11.92 -7.40
C ALA A 133 -2.17 -12.55 -6.06
N PHE A 134 -3.16 -12.83 -5.21
CA PHE A 134 -2.93 -13.37 -3.86
C PHE A 134 -3.76 -14.63 -3.64
N PRO A 135 -3.52 -15.71 -4.39
CA PRO A 135 -4.34 -16.92 -4.31
C PRO A 135 -4.31 -17.59 -2.93
N PHE A 136 -3.28 -17.33 -2.13
CA PHE A 136 -3.18 -17.86 -0.77
C PHE A 136 -4.23 -17.27 0.19
N LEU A 137 -4.92 -16.18 -0.21
CA LEU A 137 -6.00 -15.59 0.58
C LEU A 137 -7.37 -16.18 0.27
N VAL A 138 -7.48 -17.05 -0.75
CA VAL A 138 -8.73 -17.71 -1.09
C VAL A 138 -9.00 -18.77 -0.01
N GLU A 139 -10.17 -18.68 0.64
CA GLU A 139 -10.57 -19.65 1.66
C GLU A 139 -10.92 -20.98 1.00
N VAL A 140 -10.38 -22.06 1.57
CA VAL A 140 -10.73 -23.43 1.17
C VAL A 140 -11.99 -23.83 1.93
N ALA A 141 -13.01 -24.31 1.21
CA ALA A 141 -14.24 -24.78 1.84
C ALA A 141 -13.94 -25.97 2.77
N PRO A 142 -14.63 -26.10 3.92
CA PRO A 142 -14.32 -27.16 4.90
C PRO A 142 -14.31 -28.57 4.34
N GLN A 143 -15.16 -28.86 3.34
CA GLN A 143 -15.21 -30.17 2.69
C GLN A 143 -13.97 -30.47 1.82
N ASP A 144 -13.18 -29.47 1.49
CA ASP A 144 -11.96 -29.61 0.68
C ASP A 144 -10.73 -29.80 1.58
N VAL A 145 -10.91 -29.73 2.89
CA VAL A 145 -9.84 -29.96 3.87
C VAL A 145 -9.82 -31.47 4.17
N VAL A 146 -8.78 -32.11 3.75
CA VAL A 146 -8.57 -33.56 3.96
C VAL A 146 -7.76 -33.79 5.22
#